data_ec3a17c5699c4d50188a8b7564e0c4fb
#
_entry.id   ec3a17c5699c4d50188a8b7564e0c4fb
#
_cell.length_a   1.000
_cell.length_b   1.000
_cell.length_c   1.000
_cell.angle_alpha   90.00
_cell.angle_beta   90.00
_cell.angle_gamma   90.00
#
_symmetry.space_group_name_H-M   'P 1'
#
loop_
_entity.id
_entity.type
_entity.pdbx_description
1 polymer ?
#
loop_
_entity_poly.entity_id
_entity_poly.type
_entity_poly.pdbx_seq_one_letter_code
_entity_poly.pdbx_strand_id
1 'polypeptide(L)'
;MIQIAVCDDNIDELSNMIHLINQYRSSKHLNCEYTVFTNGFELISTLEKGKQFDIYCLDIIMPGFTGIDVAKEIRNFDKNAPILFFTSSSEFALESYSVKAINYVLKPISKEKLFFTFDEVMEHIKVEENDNAVIVKSNEGIQKILISNLVFAEVIGRNVLYHLLSGKVIECLESFSAVCENLLKYGRFIKTHRSYIVNMQYVDTIENQKLTLQTLSTIPIAQGKAREIKQQYLAYQMEGG
;
A
#
# COMPACT_ATOMS: atom_id res chain seq x y z
N MET A 1 0.71 0.39 10.64
CA MET A 1 -0.63 0.40 11.33
C MET A 1 -1.66 0.27 10.22
N ILE A 2 -2.51 -0.76 10.28
CA ILE A 2 -3.50 -1.06 9.24
C ILE A 2 -4.67 -0.09 9.34
N GLN A 3 -5.04 0.54 8.23
CA GLN A 3 -6.18 1.45 8.11
C GLN A 3 -7.36 0.73 7.46
N ILE A 4 -8.52 0.71 8.13
CA ILE A 4 -9.71 0.02 7.65
C ILE A 4 -10.81 1.05 7.36
N ALA A 5 -11.38 1.05 6.15
CA ALA A 5 -12.61 1.76 5.84
C ALA A 5 -13.81 0.84 6.08
N VAL A 6 -14.81 1.30 6.80
CA VAL A 6 -16.07 0.58 7.01
C VAL A 6 -17.21 1.47 6.50
N CYS A 7 -17.95 1.01 5.49
CA CYS A 7 -19.01 1.78 4.85
C CYS A 7 -20.33 0.99 4.82
N ASP A 8 -21.35 1.51 5.49
CA ASP A 8 -22.69 0.93 5.57
C ASP A 8 -23.67 2.05 5.94
N ASP A 9 -24.84 2.13 5.34
CA ASP A 9 -25.84 3.18 5.66
C ASP A 9 -26.65 2.86 6.93
N ASN A 10 -26.59 1.61 7.40
CA ASN A 10 -27.25 1.17 8.61
C ASN A 10 -26.32 1.29 9.83
N ILE A 11 -26.68 2.17 10.76
CA ILE A 11 -25.90 2.48 11.97
C ILE A 11 -25.75 1.26 12.90
N ASP A 12 -26.79 0.40 12.98
CA ASP A 12 -26.73 -0.80 13.82
C ASP A 12 -25.75 -1.84 13.25
N GLU A 13 -25.74 -2.00 11.92
CA GLU A 13 -24.78 -2.86 11.22
C GLU A 13 -23.34 -2.33 11.34
N LEU A 14 -23.15 -1.00 11.20
CA LEU A 14 -21.86 -0.35 11.48
C LEU A 14 -21.37 -0.65 12.90
N SER A 15 -22.26 -0.47 13.89
CA SER A 15 -21.93 -0.71 15.30
C SER A 15 -21.54 -2.17 15.56
N ASN A 16 -22.27 -3.11 14.97
CA ASN A 16 -21.95 -4.54 15.05
C ASN A 16 -20.59 -4.85 14.39
N MET A 17 -20.35 -4.34 13.18
CA MET A 17 -19.08 -4.52 12.46
C MET A 17 -17.91 -3.99 13.28
N ILE A 18 -18.01 -2.77 13.82
CA ILE A 18 -16.99 -2.16 14.67
C ILE A 18 -16.72 -3.01 15.92
N HIS A 19 -17.79 -3.51 16.55
CA HIS A 19 -17.65 -4.40 17.70
C HIS A 19 -16.85 -5.66 17.35
N LEU A 20 -17.15 -6.30 16.24
CA LEU A 20 -16.46 -7.50 15.77
C LEU A 20 -14.99 -7.21 15.37
N ILE A 21 -14.73 -6.08 14.69
CA ILE A 21 -13.36 -5.62 14.35
C ILE A 21 -12.54 -5.39 15.63
N ASN A 22 -13.11 -4.77 16.67
CA ASN A 22 -12.44 -4.56 17.93
C ASN A 22 -12.13 -5.87 18.67
N GLN A 23 -13.03 -6.87 18.60
CA GLN A 23 -12.77 -8.21 19.12
C GLN A 23 -11.62 -8.90 18.36
N TYR A 24 -11.62 -8.81 17.02
CA TYR A 24 -10.55 -9.34 16.18
C TYR A 24 -9.20 -8.70 16.50
N ARG A 25 -9.16 -7.36 16.53
CA ARG A 25 -7.98 -6.57 16.89
C ARG A 25 -7.40 -7.00 18.23
N SER A 26 -8.24 -7.17 19.25
CA SER A 26 -7.82 -7.57 20.60
C SER A 26 -7.29 -9.00 20.61
N SER A 27 -7.94 -9.94 19.91
CA SER A 27 -7.56 -11.35 19.89
C SER A 27 -6.26 -11.63 19.14
N LYS A 28 -5.96 -10.83 18.09
CA LYS A 28 -4.78 -11.00 17.23
C LYS A 28 -3.65 -10.02 17.58
N HIS A 29 -3.82 -9.17 18.60
CA HIS A 29 -2.91 -8.07 18.95
C HIS A 29 -2.56 -7.20 17.71
N LEU A 30 -3.57 -6.97 16.85
CA LEU A 30 -3.40 -6.26 15.61
C LEU A 30 -3.36 -4.76 15.84
N ASN A 31 -2.33 -4.08 15.30
CA ASN A 31 -2.27 -2.62 15.29
C ASN A 31 -3.03 -2.07 14.08
N CYS A 32 -4.33 -1.76 14.28
CA CYS A 32 -5.20 -1.21 13.24
C CYS A 32 -6.08 -0.08 13.77
N GLU A 33 -6.47 0.80 12.87
CA GLU A 33 -7.48 1.83 13.06
C GLU A 33 -8.59 1.67 12.01
N TYR A 34 -9.77 2.18 12.30
CA TYR A 34 -10.87 2.19 11.33
C TYR A 34 -11.47 3.58 11.20
N THR A 35 -11.97 3.88 10.00
CA THR A 35 -12.78 5.05 9.71
C THR A 35 -14.14 4.59 9.20
N VAL A 36 -15.19 5.17 9.73
CA VAL A 36 -16.58 4.79 9.43
C VAL A 36 -17.19 5.80 8.46
N PHE A 37 -17.95 5.28 7.51
CA PHE A 37 -18.69 6.04 6.52
C PHE A 37 -20.14 5.55 6.49
N THR A 38 -21.09 6.46 6.48
CA THR A 38 -22.52 6.15 6.39
C THR A 38 -23.06 6.18 4.97
N ASN A 39 -22.22 6.51 4.00
CA ASN A 39 -22.55 6.49 2.57
C ASN A 39 -21.28 6.43 1.71
N GLY A 40 -21.44 5.95 0.47
CA GLY A 40 -20.33 5.79 -0.47
C GLY A 40 -19.68 7.11 -0.91
N PHE A 41 -20.41 8.21 -0.95
CA PHE A 41 -19.89 9.53 -1.38
C PHE A 41 -18.84 10.06 -0.40
N GLU A 42 -19.06 9.90 0.90
CA GLU A 42 -18.09 10.32 1.93
C GLU A 42 -16.78 9.55 1.82
N LEU A 43 -16.87 8.23 1.56
CA LEU A 43 -15.70 7.40 1.35
C LEU A 43 -14.93 7.85 0.11
N ILE A 44 -15.60 7.99 -1.05
CA ILE A 44 -14.95 8.43 -2.30
C ILE A 44 -14.33 9.82 -2.14
N SER A 45 -15.06 10.78 -1.57
CA SER A 45 -14.53 12.13 -1.31
C SER A 45 -13.30 12.12 -0.40
N THR A 46 -13.19 11.13 0.48
CA THR A 46 -12.02 10.94 1.36
C THR A 46 -10.83 10.39 0.57
N LEU A 47 -11.05 9.48 -0.37
CA LEU A 47 -10.02 8.97 -1.28
C LEU A 47 -9.50 10.06 -2.23
N GLU A 48 -10.39 10.88 -2.79
CA GLU A 48 -10.03 12.03 -3.64
C GLU A 48 -9.15 13.05 -2.91
N LYS A 49 -9.27 13.16 -1.59
CA LYS A 49 -8.40 13.99 -0.75
C LYS A 49 -7.06 13.34 -0.40
N GLY A 50 -6.77 12.16 -0.98
CA GLY A 50 -5.50 11.46 -0.83
C GLY A 50 -5.41 10.53 0.38
N LYS A 51 -6.49 10.29 1.14
CA LYS A 51 -6.50 9.29 2.21
C LYS A 51 -6.65 7.90 1.59
N GLN A 52 -5.81 6.96 2.02
CA GLN A 52 -5.85 5.56 1.59
C GLN A 52 -6.18 4.63 2.76
N PHE A 53 -6.69 3.45 2.44
CA PHE A 53 -7.00 2.42 3.43
C PHE A 53 -6.44 1.07 2.94
N ASP A 54 -5.98 0.28 3.89
CA ASP A 54 -5.42 -1.05 3.61
C ASP A 54 -6.51 -2.13 3.43
N ILE A 55 -7.74 -1.87 3.93
CA ILE A 55 -8.89 -2.77 3.82
C ILE A 55 -10.17 -1.94 3.68
N TYR A 56 -11.05 -2.37 2.79
CA TYR A 56 -12.38 -1.80 2.59
C TYR A 56 -13.45 -2.83 2.93
N CYS A 57 -14.26 -2.54 3.95
CA CYS A 57 -15.45 -3.30 4.33
C CYS A 57 -16.69 -2.50 3.87
N LEU A 58 -17.41 -3.00 2.88
CA LEU A 58 -18.47 -2.28 2.21
C LEU A 58 -19.80 -3.04 2.30
N ASP A 59 -20.90 -2.36 2.68
CA ASP A 59 -22.21 -2.86 2.30
C ASP A 59 -22.46 -2.58 0.81
N ILE A 60 -23.22 -3.45 0.16
CA ILE A 60 -23.62 -3.28 -1.24
C ILE A 60 -24.88 -2.45 -1.36
N ILE A 61 -25.86 -2.69 -0.48
CA ILE A 61 -27.19 -2.07 -0.55
C ILE A 61 -27.17 -0.77 0.22
N MET A 62 -26.78 0.31 -0.45
CA MET A 62 -26.79 1.66 0.11
C MET A 62 -27.58 2.61 -0.80
N PRO A 63 -28.30 3.62 -0.27
CA PRO A 63 -29.01 4.59 -1.06
C PRO A 63 -28.11 5.39 -2.00
N GLY A 64 -28.51 5.52 -3.25
CA GLY A 64 -27.88 6.37 -4.26
C GLY A 64 -26.58 5.84 -4.89
N PHE A 65 -25.72 5.20 -4.12
CA PHE A 65 -24.44 4.67 -4.62
C PHE A 65 -24.19 3.30 -4.02
N THR A 66 -24.26 2.26 -4.86
CA THR A 66 -24.08 0.89 -4.36
C THR A 66 -22.65 0.63 -3.94
N GLY A 67 -22.43 -0.34 -3.03
CA GLY A 67 -21.08 -0.75 -2.64
C GLY A 67 -20.24 -1.26 -3.81
N ILE A 68 -20.88 -1.82 -4.85
CA ILE A 68 -20.19 -2.20 -6.10
C ILE A 68 -19.67 -0.96 -6.84
N ASP A 69 -20.45 0.11 -6.91
CA ASP A 69 -20.02 1.36 -7.56
C ASP A 69 -18.88 2.01 -6.76
N VAL A 70 -18.99 2.00 -5.42
CA VAL A 70 -17.90 2.43 -4.53
C VAL A 70 -16.63 1.60 -4.79
N ALA A 71 -16.76 0.29 -4.93
CA ALA A 71 -15.62 -0.59 -5.20
C ALA A 71 -14.98 -0.31 -6.57
N LYS A 72 -15.76 0.01 -7.61
CA LYS A 72 -15.23 0.43 -8.92
C LYS A 72 -14.40 1.71 -8.79
N GLU A 73 -14.90 2.69 -8.03
CA GLU A 73 -14.15 3.92 -7.78
C GLU A 73 -12.88 3.66 -6.97
N ILE A 74 -12.93 2.81 -5.93
CA ILE A 74 -11.71 2.39 -5.20
C ILE A 74 -10.66 1.82 -6.16
N ARG A 75 -11.05 1.03 -7.16
CA ARG A 75 -10.14 0.45 -8.16
C ARG A 75 -9.46 1.48 -9.06
N ASN A 76 -10.01 2.70 -9.18
CA ASN A 76 -9.36 3.81 -9.86
C ASN A 76 -8.20 4.38 -9.03
N PHE A 77 -8.28 4.32 -7.69
CA PHE A 77 -7.23 4.78 -6.77
C PHE A 77 -6.26 3.66 -6.40
N ASP A 78 -6.77 2.44 -6.16
CA ASP A 78 -5.97 1.27 -5.80
C ASP A 78 -6.51 0.00 -6.47
N LYS A 79 -5.75 -0.53 -7.43
CA LYS A 79 -6.12 -1.74 -8.21
C LYS A 79 -6.12 -3.01 -7.37
N ASN A 80 -5.36 -3.04 -6.28
CA ASN A 80 -5.11 -4.24 -5.47
C ASN A 80 -5.73 -4.17 -4.08
N ALA A 81 -6.29 -3.02 -3.68
CA ALA A 81 -6.88 -2.84 -2.36
C ALA A 81 -7.79 -4.03 -1.96
N PRO A 82 -7.61 -4.63 -0.80
CA PRO A 82 -8.51 -5.63 -0.25
C PRO A 82 -9.92 -5.09 -0.06
N ILE A 83 -10.89 -5.59 -0.84
CA ILE A 83 -12.31 -5.24 -0.73
C ILE A 83 -13.08 -6.44 -0.23
N LEU A 84 -13.87 -6.22 0.83
CA LEU A 84 -14.76 -7.18 1.46
C LEU A 84 -16.18 -6.63 1.39
N PHE A 85 -17.11 -7.43 0.86
CA PHE A 85 -18.52 -7.09 0.91
C PHE A 85 -19.21 -7.77 2.07
N PHE A 86 -20.00 -6.99 2.83
CA PHE A 86 -20.86 -7.45 3.91
C PHE A 86 -22.28 -6.95 3.62
N THR A 87 -23.14 -7.83 3.11
CA THR A 87 -24.45 -7.45 2.57
C THR A 87 -25.57 -8.41 2.92
N SER A 88 -26.80 -7.93 2.89
CA SER A 88 -28.01 -8.76 3.10
C SER A 88 -28.48 -9.46 1.81
N SER A 89 -28.02 -9.08 0.62
CA SER A 89 -28.40 -9.70 -0.66
C SER A 89 -27.34 -10.66 -1.17
N SER A 90 -27.74 -11.74 -1.81
CA SER A 90 -26.85 -12.65 -2.55
C SER A 90 -26.77 -12.35 -4.06
N GLU A 91 -27.57 -11.40 -4.55
CA GLU A 91 -27.74 -11.14 -5.98
C GLU A 91 -26.49 -10.55 -6.64
N PHE A 92 -25.69 -9.80 -5.88
CA PHE A 92 -24.49 -9.10 -6.38
C PHE A 92 -23.20 -9.94 -6.31
N ALA A 93 -23.29 -11.21 -5.93
CA ALA A 93 -22.12 -12.07 -5.78
C ALA A 93 -21.31 -12.18 -7.08
N LEU A 94 -21.97 -12.29 -8.23
CA LEU A 94 -21.28 -12.33 -9.54
C LEU A 94 -20.63 -11.00 -9.89
N GLU A 95 -21.25 -9.87 -9.55
CA GLU A 95 -20.70 -8.54 -9.82
C GLU A 95 -19.47 -8.25 -8.95
N SER A 96 -19.41 -8.81 -7.74
CA SER A 96 -18.26 -8.65 -6.85
C SER A 96 -16.95 -9.18 -7.46
N TYR A 97 -17.01 -10.18 -8.34
CA TYR A 97 -15.84 -10.66 -9.09
C TYR A 97 -15.28 -9.62 -10.05
N SER A 98 -16.13 -8.76 -10.63
CA SER A 98 -15.69 -7.73 -11.59
C SER A 98 -14.78 -6.68 -10.92
N VAL A 99 -14.96 -6.44 -9.63
CA VAL A 99 -14.15 -5.52 -8.83
C VAL A 99 -13.06 -6.26 -8.03
N LYS A 100 -12.85 -7.57 -8.29
CA LYS A 100 -11.87 -8.41 -7.62
C LYS A 100 -11.97 -8.30 -6.08
N ALA A 101 -13.18 -8.39 -5.54
CA ALA A 101 -13.38 -8.49 -4.10
C ALA A 101 -12.74 -9.78 -3.56
N ILE A 102 -12.09 -9.70 -2.41
CA ILE A 102 -11.47 -10.88 -1.78
C ILE A 102 -12.55 -11.79 -1.22
N ASN A 103 -13.60 -11.21 -0.61
CA ASN A 103 -14.66 -12.01 -0.02
C ASN A 103 -16.02 -11.31 -0.11
N TYR A 104 -17.08 -12.15 -0.05
CA TYR A 104 -18.47 -11.74 -0.07
C TYR A 104 -19.21 -12.42 1.09
N VAL A 105 -19.63 -11.66 2.07
CA VAL A 105 -20.18 -12.16 3.33
C VAL A 105 -21.64 -11.74 3.47
N LEU A 106 -22.54 -12.72 3.60
CA LEU A 106 -23.96 -12.44 3.87
C LEU A 106 -24.19 -12.10 5.34
N LYS A 107 -24.93 -11.03 5.59
CA LYS A 107 -25.48 -10.67 6.90
C LYS A 107 -26.55 -11.70 7.34
N PRO A 108 -26.72 -12.01 8.64
CA PRO A 108 -25.98 -11.44 9.78
C PRO A 108 -24.54 -11.97 9.88
N ILE A 109 -23.63 -11.07 10.28
CA ILE A 109 -22.20 -11.37 10.36
C ILE A 109 -21.92 -12.00 11.72
N SER A 110 -21.53 -13.28 11.75
CA SER A 110 -21.04 -13.91 12.98
C SER A 110 -19.56 -13.56 13.23
N LYS A 111 -19.15 -13.67 14.49
CA LYS A 111 -17.75 -13.48 14.89
C LYS A 111 -16.81 -14.40 14.13
N GLU A 112 -17.15 -15.68 14.02
CA GLU A 112 -16.34 -16.70 13.35
C GLU A 112 -16.16 -16.35 11.88
N LYS A 113 -17.23 -15.89 11.22
CA LYS A 113 -17.22 -15.55 9.81
C LYS A 113 -16.35 -14.31 9.54
N LEU A 114 -16.48 -13.26 10.39
CA LEU A 114 -15.61 -12.09 10.27
C LEU A 114 -14.15 -12.45 10.52
N PHE A 115 -13.86 -13.23 11.56
CA PHE A 115 -12.49 -13.62 11.90
C PHE A 115 -11.84 -14.42 10.78
N PHE A 116 -12.54 -15.38 10.20
CA PHE A 116 -12.07 -16.13 9.03
C PHE A 116 -11.76 -15.21 7.85
N THR A 117 -12.70 -14.32 7.50
CA THR A 117 -12.55 -13.37 6.40
C THR A 117 -11.36 -12.43 6.61
N PHE A 118 -11.18 -11.93 7.84
CA PHE A 118 -10.06 -11.06 8.15
C PHE A 118 -8.72 -11.83 8.18
N ASP A 119 -8.69 -13.09 8.62
CA ASP A 119 -7.48 -13.91 8.54
C ASP A 119 -7.04 -14.10 7.07
N GLU A 120 -7.98 -14.35 6.13
CA GLU A 120 -7.69 -14.44 4.69
C GLU A 120 -7.11 -13.11 4.14
N VAL A 121 -7.70 -11.96 4.52
CA VAL A 121 -7.20 -10.65 4.10
C VAL A 121 -5.80 -10.37 4.66
N MET A 122 -5.58 -10.71 5.94
CA MET A 122 -4.26 -10.53 6.56
C MET A 122 -3.18 -11.39 5.91
N GLU A 123 -3.52 -12.60 5.47
CA GLU A 123 -2.60 -13.42 4.68
C GLU A 123 -2.32 -12.79 3.32
N HIS A 124 -3.33 -12.24 2.65
CA HIS A 124 -3.18 -11.55 1.38
C HIS A 124 -2.25 -10.33 1.50
N ILE A 125 -2.46 -9.47 2.49
CA ILE A 125 -1.60 -8.31 2.78
C ILE A 125 -0.16 -8.75 3.09
N LYS A 126 0.02 -9.83 3.87
CA LYS A 126 1.36 -10.37 4.16
C LYS A 126 2.06 -10.93 2.93
N VAL A 127 1.33 -11.54 2.00
CA VAL A 127 1.89 -12.01 0.72
C VAL A 127 2.36 -10.82 -0.11
N GLU A 128 1.56 -9.77 -0.24
CA GLU A 128 1.95 -8.55 -0.94
C GLU A 128 3.15 -7.85 -0.27
N GLU A 129 3.21 -7.79 1.07
CA GLU A 129 4.39 -7.30 1.80
C GLU A 129 5.62 -8.19 1.57
N ASN A 130 5.44 -9.51 1.43
CA ASN A 130 6.53 -10.44 1.18
C ASN A 130 7.05 -10.37 -0.25
N ASP A 131 6.17 -10.18 -1.23
CA ASP A 131 6.55 -9.99 -2.64
C ASP A 131 7.24 -8.62 -2.86
N ASN A 132 6.99 -7.66 -1.98
CA ASN A 132 7.64 -6.35 -1.98
C ASN A 132 8.88 -6.29 -1.07
N ALA A 133 9.76 -7.29 -1.16
CA ALA A 133 11.01 -7.32 -0.43
C ALA A 133 12.17 -7.80 -1.29
N VAL A 134 13.36 -7.27 -1.04
CA VAL A 134 14.61 -7.80 -1.59
C VAL A 134 15.36 -8.59 -0.54
N ILE A 135 15.93 -9.73 -0.96
CA ILE A 135 16.81 -10.55 -0.14
C ILE A 135 18.26 -10.21 -0.52
N VAL A 136 19.03 -9.74 0.45
CA VAL A 136 20.44 -9.37 0.25
C VAL A 136 21.36 -10.21 1.11
N LYS A 137 22.58 -10.43 0.62
CA LYS A 137 23.66 -11.13 1.35
C LYS A 137 24.66 -10.08 1.82
N SER A 138 24.64 -9.78 3.10
CA SER A 138 25.60 -8.89 3.76
C SER A 138 26.65 -9.67 4.53
N ASN A 139 27.63 -8.98 5.09
CA ASN A 139 28.62 -9.57 6.01
C ASN A 139 27.98 -10.11 7.31
N GLU A 140 26.79 -9.64 7.67
CA GLU A 140 26.01 -10.08 8.83
C GLU A 140 25.10 -11.30 8.51
N GLY A 141 25.09 -11.76 7.25
CA GLY A 141 24.25 -12.87 6.80
C GLY A 141 23.20 -12.47 5.76
N ILE A 142 22.21 -13.35 5.59
CA ILE A 142 21.08 -13.10 4.67
C ILE A 142 20.06 -12.19 5.38
N GLN A 143 19.73 -11.06 4.77
CA GLN A 143 18.76 -10.11 5.31
C GLN A 143 17.61 -9.86 4.31
N LYS A 144 16.40 -9.74 4.82
CA LYS A 144 15.22 -9.31 4.08
C LYS A 144 15.04 -7.80 4.27
N ILE A 145 14.98 -7.05 3.18
CA ILE A 145 14.70 -5.61 3.16
C ILE A 145 13.34 -5.40 2.54
N LEU A 146 12.37 -4.91 3.31
CA LEU A 146 11.08 -4.51 2.77
C LEU A 146 11.27 -3.28 1.88
N ILE A 147 10.66 -3.29 0.71
CA ILE A 147 10.73 -2.18 -0.26
C ILE A 147 10.18 -0.89 0.34
N SER A 148 9.16 -0.98 1.20
CA SER A 148 8.61 0.15 1.96
C SER A 148 9.59 0.76 2.97
N ASN A 149 10.63 0.04 3.38
CA ASN A 149 11.66 0.51 4.30
C ASN A 149 12.94 0.98 3.59
N LEU A 150 13.07 0.69 2.28
CA LEU A 150 14.25 1.07 1.51
C LEU A 150 14.10 2.49 0.96
N VAL A 151 14.93 3.41 1.45
CA VAL A 151 14.93 4.83 1.04
C VAL A 151 15.71 5.03 -0.25
N PHE A 152 16.94 4.55 -0.30
CA PHE A 152 17.79 4.56 -1.50
C PHE A 152 18.89 3.52 -1.39
N ALA A 153 19.50 3.18 -2.52
CA ALA A 153 20.74 2.42 -2.55
C ALA A 153 21.80 3.19 -3.36
N GLU A 154 23.05 3.06 -2.90
CA GLU A 154 24.21 3.63 -3.58
C GLU A 154 25.33 2.61 -3.75
N VAL A 155 26.20 2.82 -4.71
CA VAL A 155 27.41 2.02 -4.87
C VAL A 155 28.63 2.83 -4.48
N ILE A 156 29.43 2.27 -3.58
CA ILE A 156 30.73 2.79 -3.16
C ILE A 156 31.79 1.72 -3.40
N GLY A 157 32.69 1.96 -4.34
CA GLY A 157 33.68 0.96 -4.75
C GLY A 157 33.03 -0.27 -5.38
N ARG A 158 33.04 -1.41 -4.69
CA ARG A 158 32.43 -2.68 -5.12
C ARG A 158 31.19 -3.05 -4.31
N ASN A 159 30.86 -2.26 -3.29
CA ASN A 159 29.78 -2.55 -2.36
C ASN A 159 28.57 -1.70 -2.67
N VAL A 160 27.40 -2.29 -2.57
CA VAL A 160 26.11 -1.59 -2.59
C VAL A 160 25.67 -1.38 -1.15
N LEU A 161 25.31 -0.14 -0.83
CA LEU A 161 24.80 0.27 0.46
C LEU A 161 23.30 0.53 0.34
N TYR A 162 22.51 -0.21 1.09
CA TYR A 162 21.05 -0.02 1.20
C TYR A 162 20.74 0.83 2.42
N HIS A 163 20.20 2.02 2.20
CA HIS A 163 19.83 2.96 3.26
C HIS A 163 18.37 2.80 3.63
N LEU A 164 18.10 2.40 4.87
CA LEU A 164 16.75 2.14 5.37
C LEU A 164 16.15 3.36 6.08
N LEU A 165 14.84 3.43 6.13
CA LEU A 165 14.07 4.47 6.82
C LEU A 165 14.44 4.59 8.31
N SER A 166 14.81 3.47 8.95
CA SER A 166 15.29 3.43 10.33
C SER A 166 16.66 4.09 10.55
N GLY A 167 17.35 4.52 9.47
CA GLY A 167 18.73 4.98 9.51
C GLY A 167 19.77 3.85 9.44
N LYS A 168 19.32 2.57 9.47
CA LYS A 168 20.25 1.43 9.28
C LYS A 168 20.75 1.41 7.84
N VAL A 169 22.06 1.10 7.66
CA VAL A 169 22.67 0.87 6.35
C VAL A 169 23.12 -0.59 6.28
N ILE A 170 22.75 -1.26 5.20
CA ILE A 170 23.15 -2.66 4.93
C ILE A 170 24.12 -2.65 3.76
N GLU A 171 25.34 -3.16 3.97
CA GLU A 171 26.39 -3.21 2.96
C GLU A 171 26.49 -4.62 2.37
N CYS A 172 26.45 -4.70 1.03
CA CYS A 172 26.48 -5.96 0.29
C CYS A 172 27.48 -5.90 -0.86
N LEU A 173 28.23 -6.98 -1.07
CA LEU A 173 29.10 -7.13 -2.23
C LEU A 173 28.31 -7.69 -3.40
N GLU A 174 27.79 -6.79 -4.25
CA GLU A 174 26.96 -7.17 -5.40
C GLU A 174 27.00 -6.15 -6.53
N SER A 175 26.49 -6.53 -7.71
CA SER A 175 26.44 -5.65 -8.87
C SER A 175 25.37 -4.59 -8.73
N PHE A 176 25.73 -3.31 -8.73
CA PHE A 176 24.78 -2.21 -8.70
C PHE A 176 23.82 -2.21 -9.89
N SER A 177 24.23 -2.69 -11.07
CA SER A 177 23.35 -2.83 -12.22
C SER A 177 22.24 -3.85 -11.96
N ALA A 178 22.57 -5.01 -11.38
CA ALA A 178 21.59 -6.02 -11.01
C ALA A 178 20.62 -5.52 -9.93
N VAL A 179 21.15 -4.77 -8.94
CA VAL A 179 20.32 -4.10 -7.92
C VAL A 179 19.32 -3.12 -8.57
N CYS A 180 19.79 -2.27 -9.48
CA CYS A 180 18.92 -1.34 -10.20
C CYS A 180 17.83 -2.08 -11.00
N GLU A 181 18.19 -3.13 -11.77
CA GLU A 181 17.23 -3.93 -12.53
C GLU A 181 16.15 -4.56 -11.65
N ASN A 182 16.55 -5.02 -10.46
CA ASN A 182 15.61 -5.59 -9.51
C ASN A 182 14.71 -4.54 -8.90
N LEU A 183 15.26 -3.44 -8.41
CA LEU A 183 14.48 -2.39 -7.74
C LEU A 183 13.54 -1.64 -8.69
N LEU A 184 13.94 -1.42 -9.94
CA LEU A 184 13.09 -0.75 -10.94
C LEU A 184 11.78 -1.50 -11.24
N LYS A 185 11.74 -2.83 -11.04
CA LYS A 185 10.51 -3.64 -11.22
C LYS A 185 9.36 -3.22 -10.31
N TYR A 186 9.68 -2.61 -9.16
CA TYR A 186 8.66 -2.15 -8.20
C TYR A 186 7.97 -0.82 -8.57
N GLY A 187 8.36 -0.18 -9.70
CA GLY A 187 7.72 1.04 -10.19
C GLY A 187 7.96 2.31 -9.35
N ARG A 188 8.32 2.15 -8.08
CA ARG A 188 8.55 3.27 -7.14
C ARG A 188 10.01 3.71 -7.03
N PHE A 189 10.93 3.08 -7.77
CA PHE A 189 12.34 3.44 -7.77
C PHE A 189 12.73 4.18 -9.04
N ILE A 190 13.66 5.14 -8.90
CA ILE A 190 14.23 5.91 -9.98
C ILE A 190 15.74 5.97 -9.88
N LYS A 191 16.44 5.71 -11.01
CA LYS A 191 17.90 5.83 -11.08
C LYS A 191 18.29 7.27 -11.37
N THR A 192 18.72 8.01 -10.35
CA THR A 192 19.06 9.43 -10.44
C THR A 192 20.48 9.68 -10.93
N HIS A 193 21.39 8.74 -10.66
CA HIS A 193 22.81 8.85 -11.00
C HIS A 193 23.38 7.45 -11.34
N ARG A 194 24.57 7.37 -11.93
CA ARG A 194 25.25 6.09 -12.18
C ARG A 194 25.49 5.27 -10.90
N SER A 195 25.52 5.96 -9.74
CA SER A 195 25.79 5.37 -8.44
C SER A 195 24.61 5.42 -7.47
N TYR A 196 23.42 5.90 -7.88
CA TYR A 196 22.28 6.06 -6.99
C TYR A 196 20.98 5.61 -7.62
N ILE A 197 20.19 4.87 -6.84
CA ILE A 197 18.79 4.53 -7.12
C ILE A 197 17.95 4.87 -5.88
N VAL A 198 16.84 5.56 -6.08
CA VAL A 198 16.07 6.22 -5.02
C VAL A 198 14.62 5.75 -5.06
N ASN A 199 14.03 5.49 -3.90
CA ASN A 199 12.60 5.28 -3.75
C ASN A 199 11.87 6.62 -3.79
N MET A 200 11.02 6.82 -4.79
CA MET A 200 10.29 8.07 -5.02
C MET A 200 9.32 8.42 -3.90
N GLN A 201 8.87 7.44 -3.12
CA GLN A 201 8.03 7.66 -1.94
C GLN A 201 8.68 8.59 -0.91
N TYR A 202 10.01 8.58 -0.81
CA TYR A 202 10.77 9.37 0.18
C TYR A 202 11.37 10.65 -0.39
N VAL A 203 11.04 11.02 -1.62
CA VAL A 203 11.51 12.27 -2.22
C VAL A 203 10.73 13.44 -1.66
N ASP A 204 11.45 14.42 -1.11
CA ASP A 204 10.90 15.68 -0.60
C ASP A 204 10.97 16.76 -1.69
N THR A 205 12.16 17.04 -2.23
CA THR A 205 12.35 18.06 -3.28
C THR A 205 13.25 17.58 -4.40
N ILE A 206 12.99 18.06 -5.64
CA ILE A 206 13.80 17.78 -6.82
C ILE A 206 14.27 19.09 -7.45
N GLU A 207 15.56 19.36 -7.36
CA GLU A 207 16.24 20.46 -8.01
C GLU A 207 16.84 20.04 -9.38
N ASN A 208 17.72 20.85 -9.96
CA ASN A 208 18.32 20.54 -11.26
C ASN A 208 19.52 19.58 -11.17
N GLN A 209 20.23 19.56 -10.05
CA GLN A 209 21.46 18.75 -9.87
C GLN A 209 21.38 17.77 -8.71
N LYS A 210 20.35 17.88 -7.86
CA LYS A 210 20.16 17.04 -6.67
C LYS A 210 18.69 16.86 -6.35
N LEU A 211 18.38 15.85 -5.57
CA LEU A 211 17.12 15.70 -4.87
C LEU A 211 17.38 15.56 -3.37
N THR A 212 16.44 16.02 -2.57
CA THR A 212 16.46 15.89 -1.12
C THR A 212 15.39 14.87 -0.72
N LEU A 213 15.73 14.03 0.23
CA LEU A 213 14.83 13.02 0.77
C LEU A 213 14.26 13.45 2.12
N GLN A 214 13.14 12.91 2.52
CA GLN A 214 12.52 13.13 3.84
C GLN A 214 13.48 12.77 5.00
N THR A 215 14.46 11.89 4.76
CA THR A 215 15.56 11.59 5.69
C THR A 215 16.65 12.63 5.73
N LEU A 216 16.47 13.78 5.06
CA LEU A 216 17.44 14.89 4.89
C LEU A 216 18.68 14.52 4.05
N SER A 217 18.73 13.32 3.50
CA SER A 217 19.81 12.90 2.59
C SER A 217 19.70 13.64 1.26
N THR A 218 20.85 14.08 0.72
CA THR A 218 20.92 14.75 -0.58
C THR A 218 21.56 13.82 -1.60
N ILE A 219 20.83 13.52 -2.68
CA ILE A 219 21.22 12.57 -3.72
C ILE A 219 21.50 13.32 -5.03
N PRO A 220 22.63 13.09 -5.71
CA PRO A 220 22.95 13.77 -6.95
C PRO A 220 22.06 13.28 -8.12
N ILE A 221 21.79 14.21 -9.04
CA ILE A 221 21.15 13.93 -10.32
C ILE A 221 22.22 14.02 -11.42
N ALA A 222 22.28 13.01 -12.28
CA ALA A 222 23.21 13.02 -13.42
C ALA A 222 22.92 14.20 -14.35
N GLN A 223 23.98 14.77 -14.90
CA GLN A 223 23.87 15.91 -15.83
C GLN A 223 22.92 15.62 -16.99
N GLY A 224 21.99 16.53 -17.27
CA GLY A 224 20.97 16.39 -18.32
C GLY A 224 19.77 15.51 -17.95
N LYS A 225 19.76 14.83 -16.80
CA LYS A 225 18.68 13.90 -16.39
C LYS A 225 17.54 14.54 -15.59
N ALA A 226 17.69 15.77 -15.13
CA ALA A 226 16.74 16.43 -14.22
C ALA A 226 15.30 16.46 -14.78
N ARG A 227 15.14 16.75 -16.10
CA ARG A 227 13.81 16.79 -16.74
C ARG A 227 13.13 15.41 -16.76
N GLU A 228 13.87 14.37 -17.12
CA GLU A 228 13.38 12.99 -17.16
C GLU A 228 12.97 12.53 -15.74
N ILE A 229 13.80 12.80 -14.74
CA ILE A 229 13.54 12.44 -13.34
C ILE A 229 12.29 13.15 -12.80
N LYS A 230 12.13 14.45 -13.09
CA LYS A 230 10.94 15.22 -12.70
C LYS A 230 9.66 14.65 -13.36
N GLN A 231 9.74 14.27 -14.63
CA GLN A 231 8.60 13.67 -15.34
C GLN A 231 8.21 12.30 -14.75
N GLN A 232 9.19 11.43 -14.46
CA GLN A 232 8.92 10.12 -13.86
C GLN A 232 8.35 10.27 -12.44
N TYR A 233 8.86 11.22 -11.64
CA TYR A 233 8.33 11.50 -10.31
C TYR A 233 6.89 12.02 -10.36
N LEU A 234 6.58 12.94 -11.27
CA LEU A 234 5.20 13.44 -11.45
C LEU A 234 4.26 12.32 -11.90
N ALA A 235 4.68 11.46 -12.83
CA ALA A 235 3.88 10.30 -13.24
C ALA A 235 3.61 9.35 -12.05
N TYR A 236 4.64 9.06 -11.24
CA TYR A 236 4.49 8.27 -10.02
C TYR A 236 3.47 8.88 -9.04
N GLN A 237 3.51 10.19 -8.81
CA GLN A 237 2.55 10.88 -7.93
C GLN A 237 1.11 10.86 -8.48
N MET A 238 0.94 10.90 -9.82
CA MET A 238 -0.38 10.84 -10.47
C MET A 238 -0.97 9.42 -10.48
N GLU A 239 -0.13 8.38 -10.39
CA GLU A 239 -0.56 6.97 -10.32
C GLU A 239 -0.87 6.51 -8.89
N GLY A 240 -0.81 7.39 -7.90
CA GLY A 240 -1.14 7.12 -6.50
C GLY A 240 0.03 6.56 -5.69
N GLY A 241 1.22 7.09 -5.93
CA GLY A 241 2.43 6.79 -5.18
C GLY A 241 2.38 7.17 -3.70
#